data_071bd83a59f8e87359e0223db71385a4
#
_entry.id   071bd83a59f8e87359e0223db71385a4
#
_cell.length_a   1.000
_cell.length_b   1.000
_cell.length_c   1.000
_cell.angle_alpha   90.00
_cell.angle_beta   90.00
_cell.angle_gamma   90.00
#
_symmetry.space_group_name_H-M   'P 1'
#
loop_
_entity.id
_entity.type
_entity.pdbx_description
1 polymer ?
#
loop_
_entity_poly.entity_id
_entity_poly.type
_entity_poly.pdbx_seq_one_letter_code
_entity_poly.pdbx_strand_id
1 'polypeptide(L)'
;MTWPLDTRLLVRRIDAGFPSPAEEWRELELNVHELLVPRPASTFFFCVSGSSMVGAGIHDGDLLIVDRMLTAQHNSIIIALLDGKATVKRLQLRARTIALKAEHPDYPLIKITPRMALQIWGVATYVVHPLTSAPQPWSLHP
;
A
#
# COMPACT_ATOMS: atom_id res chain seq x y z
N MET A 1 -9.75 -10.52 29.94
CA MET A 1 -9.86 -11.51 28.86
C MET A 1 -8.54 -11.51 28.11
N THR A 2 -7.79 -12.58 28.21
CA THR A 2 -6.53 -12.73 27.47
C THR A 2 -6.83 -13.31 26.11
N TRP A 3 -6.47 -12.57 25.08
CA TRP A 3 -6.49 -13.09 23.71
C TRP A 3 -5.38 -14.13 23.58
N PRO A 4 -5.64 -15.26 22.93
CA PRO A 4 -4.56 -16.20 22.67
C PRO A 4 -3.52 -15.54 21.78
N LEU A 5 -2.25 -15.78 22.07
CA LEU A 5 -1.13 -15.26 21.28
C LEU A 5 -1.11 -15.78 19.84
N ASP A 6 -1.84 -16.85 19.58
CA ASP A 6 -2.03 -17.37 18.24
C ASP A 6 -3.23 -16.69 17.61
N THR A 7 -2.97 -15.58 16.92
CA THR A 7 -4.00 -14.75 16.29
C THR A 7 -4.39 -15.30 14.94
N ARG A 8 -4.95 -16.48 14.90
CA ARG A 8 -5.64 -16.95 13.71
C ARG A 8 -6.98 -16.26 13.62
N LEU A 9 -7.12 -15.38 12.66
CA LEU A 9 -8.36 -14.66 12.43
C LEU A 9 -9.21 -15.41 11.41
N LEU A 10 -10.49 -15.52 11.69
CA LEU A 10 -11.46 -16.07 10.75
C LEU A 10 -11.92 -14.97 9.82
N VAL A 11 -11.89 -15.25 8.53
CA VAL A 11 -12.36 -14.33 7.49
C VAL A 11 -13.78 -14.72 7.11
N ARG A 12 -14.69 -13.76 7.16
CA ARG A 12 -16.06 -13.92 6.74
C ARG A 12 -16.39 -12.92 5.65
N ARG A 13 -17.22 -13.32 4.72
CA ARG A 13 -17.73 -12.44 3.69
C ARG A 13 -18.80 -11.51 4.28
N ILE A 14 -18.76 -10.23 3.91
CA ILE A 14 -19.82 -9.26 4.18
C ILE A 14 -20.11 -8.47 2.91
N ASP A 15 -21.38 -8.26 2.58
CA ASP A 15 -21.77 -7.45 1.44
C ASP A 15 -21.72 -5.98 1.80
N ALA A 16 -21.08 -5.20 0.94
CA ALA A 16 -21.01 -3.74 1.09
C ALA A 16 -22.19 -3.02 0.42
N GLY A 17 -22.99 -3.76 -0.35
CA GLY A 17 -24.22 -3.27 -0.97
C GLY A 17 -25.45 -3.61 -0.14
N PHE A 18 -26.35 -4.41 -0.72
CA PHE A 18 -27.53 -4.89 0.00
C PHE A 18 -27.17 -6.00 0.98
N PRO A 19 -27.84 -6.06 2.15
CA PRO A 19 -27.62 -7.15 3.09
C PRO A 19 -27.91 -8.51 2.45
N SER A 20 -27.07 -9.50 2.75
CA SER A 20 -27.26 -10.86 2.30
C SER A 20 -27.35 -11.83 3.47
N PRO A 21 -27.98 -13.03 3.27
CA PRO A 21 -28.10 -14.00 4.34
C PRO A 21 -26.73 -14.49 4.84
N ALA A 22 -26.60 -14.60 6.16
CA ALA A 22 -25.37 -15.09 6.81
C ALA A 22 -25.07 -16.57 6.51
N GLU A 23 -26.02 -17.29 5.92
CA GLU A 23 -25.92 -18.72 5.62
C GLU A 23 -24.83 -19.06 4.61
N GLU A 24 -24.41 -18.08 3.79
CA GLU A 24 -23.37 -18.26 2.78
C GLU A 24 -21.97 -17.93 3.31
N TRP A 25 -21.82 -17.69 4.61
CA TRP A 25 -20.54 -17.33 5.18
C TRP A 25 -19.57 -18.51 5.17
N ARG A 26 -18.45 -18.30 4.50
CA ARG A 26 -17.32 -19.20 4.58
C ARG A 26 -16.30 -18.63 5.54
N GLU A 27 -15.88 -19.45 6.48
CA GLU A 27 -14.82 -19.06 7.41
C GLU A 27 -13.48 -19.58 6.89
N LEU A 28 -12.53 -18.66 6.78
CA LEU A 28 -11.16 -18.95 6.39
C LEU A 28 -10.26 -18.54 7.54
N GLU A 29 -9.40 -19.47 7.98
CA GLU A 29 -8.39 -19.17 8.99
C GLU A 29 -7.26 -18.35 8.34
N LEU A 30 -6.90 -17.23 8.96
CA LEU A 30 -5.92 -16.29 8.41
C LEU A 30 -4.89 -15.90 9.45
N ASN A 31 -3.61 -16.02 9.10
CA ASN A 31 -2.52 -15.43 9.85
C ASN A 31 -2.18 -14.08 9.22
N VAL A 32 -2.51 -12.99 9.92
CA VAL A 32 -2.34 -11.63 9.40
C VAL A 32 -0.87 -11.29 9.19
N HIS A 33 0.02 -11.72 10.08
CA HIS A 33 1.44 -11.45 9.92
C HIS A 33 2.00 -12.11 8.66
N GLU A 34 1.69 -13.38 8.44
CA GLU A 34 2.13 -14.08 7.22
C GLU A 34 1.53 -13.48 5.96
N LEU A 35 0.29 -12.99 6.03
CA LEU A 35 -0.36 -12.33 4.90
C LEU A 35 0.35 -11.04 4.52
N LEU A 36 0.58 -10.16 5.51
CA LEU A 36 1.08 -8.82 5.27
C LEU A 36 2.61 -8.76 5.15
N VAL A 37 3.31 -9.69 5.79
CA VAL A 37 4.78 -9.73 5.85
C VAL A 37 5.28 -11.14 5.51
N PRO A 38 5.02 -11.63 4.28
CA PRO A 38 5.49 -12.97 3.91
C PRO A 38 7.02 -13.07 3.80
N ARG A 39 7.69 -11.95 3.56
CA ARG A 39 9.15 -11.87 3.45
C ARG A 39 9.68 -10.79 4.39
N PRO A 40 9.85 -11.13 5.71
CA PRO A 40 10.25 -10.12 6.71
C PRO A 40 11.56 -9.40 6.37
N ALA A 41 12.53 -10.10 5.77
CA ALA A 41 13.85 -9.53 5.47
C ALA A 41 13.79 -8.42 4.40
N SER A 42 12.76 -8.41 3.56
CA SER A 42 12.61 -7.43 2.47
C SER A 42 11.41 -6.52 2.63
N THR A 43 10.67 -6.62 3.74
CA THR A 43 9.46 -5.86 4.00
C THR A 43 9.76 -4.66 4.89
N PHE A 44 9.26 -3.49 4.47
CA PHE A 44 9.44 -2.21 5.16
C PHE A 44 8.10 -1.50 5.29
N PHE A 45 7.98 -0.68 6.32
CA PHE A 45 6.77 0.07 6.61
C PHE A 45 7.04 1.56 6.51
N PHE A 46 6.11 2.29 5.88
CA PHE A 46 6.22 3.73 5.71
C PHE A 46 4.93 4.42 6.17
N CYS A 47 5.07 5.52 6.88
CA CYS A 47 3.94 6.42 7.13
C CYS A 47 3.80 7.36 5.93
N VAL A 48 2.63 7.38 5.32
CA VAL A 48 2.36 8.18 4.12
C VAL A 48 2.03 9.62 4.51
N SER A 49 2.61 10.57 3.79
CA SER A 49 2.31 11.99 3.93
C SER A 49 1.80 12.53 2.58
N GLY A 50 0.71 13.27 2.63
CA GLY A 50 0.14 13.91 1.45
C GLY A 50 -1.02 13.15 0.82
N SER A 51 -1.60 13.73 -0.22
CA SER A 51 -2.86 13.29 -0.82
C SER A 51 -2.72 12.83 -2.28
N SER A 52 -1.51 12.69 -2.81
CA SER A 52 -1.32 12.40 -4.23
C SER A 52 -1.80 11.03 -4.67
N MET A 53 -2.09 10.13 -3.73
CA MET A 53 -2.48 8.76 -4.02
C MET A 53 -3.85 8.39 -3.46
N VAL A 54 -4.69 9.39 -3.13
CA VAL A 54 -6.03 9.13 -2.55
C VAL A 54 -6.93 8.34 -3.49
N GLY A 55 -6.78 8.52 -4.81
CA GLY A 55 -7.55 7.74 -5.79
C GLY A 55 -7.19 6.26 -5.81
N ALA A 56 -6.05 5.88 -5.27
CA ALA A 56 -5.65 4.49 -5.09
C ALA A 56 -5.97 3.95 -3.68
N GLY A 57 -6.68 4.74 -2.87
CA GLY A 57 -7.04 4.34 -1.50
C GLY A 57 -5.92 4.53 -0.48
N ILE A 58 -4.92 5.34 -0.81
CA ILE A 58 -3.78 5.64 0.08
C ILE A 58 -3.92 7.09 0.55
N HIS A 59 -4.12 7.28 1.86
CA HIS A 59 -4.40 8.57 2.45
C HIS A 59 -3.26 9.04 3.34
N ASP A 60 -3.23 10.34 3.59
CA ASP A 60 -2.30 10.94 4.55
C ASP A 60 -2.39 10.22 5.90
N GLY A 61 -1.27 9.85 6.46
CA GLY A 61 -1.20 9.14 7.73
C GLY A 61 -1.33 7.63 7.65
N ASP A 62 -1.59 7.07 6.47
CA ASP A 62 -1.69 5.62 6.31
C ASP A 62 -0.35 4.92 6.49
N LEU A 63 -0.41 3.64 6.87
CA LEU A 63 0.76 2.78 6.92
C LEU A 63 0.87 1.99 5.62
N LEU A 64 1.96 2.20 4.90
CA LEU A 64 2.22 1.50 3.63
C LEU A 64 3.19 0.36 3.87
N ILE A 65 2.84 -0.83 3.39
CA ILE A 65 3.68 -2.02 3.47
C ILE A 65 4.34 -2.21 2.11
N VAL A 66 5.68 -2.29 2.12
CA VAL A 66 6.50 -2.29 0.90
C VAL A 66 7.45 -3.48 0.93
N ASP A 67 7.52 -4.21 -0.17
CA ASP A 67 8.42 -5.34 -0.34
C ASP A 67 9.46 -5.01 -1.42
N ARG A 68 10.73 -5.06 -1.04
CA ARG A 68 11.84 -4.78 -1.94
C ARG A 68 12.21 -5.96 -2.86
N MET A 69 11.74 -7.15 -2.55
CA MET A 69 12.01 -8.34 -3.37
C MET A 69 11.13 -8.42 -4.62
N LEU A 70 10.00 -7.72 -4.61
CA LEU A 70 9.08 -7.78 -5.75
C LEU A 70 9.60 -6.95 -6.92
N THR A 71 9.43 -7.48 -8.11
CA THR A 71 9.71 -6.76 -9.35
C THR A 71 8.53 -5.87 -9.71
N ALA A 72 8.79 -4.57 -9.85
CA ALA A 72 7.75 -3.63 -10.25
C ALA A 72 7.31 -3.87 -11.69
N GLN A 73 6.02 -3.79 -11.91
CA GLN A 73 5.39 -3.96 -13.22
C GLN A 73 4.55 -2.73 -13.56
N HIS A 74 4.03 -2.69 -14.77
CA HIS A 74 3.07 -1.66 -15.13
C HIS A 74 1.90 -1.67 -14.15
N ASN A 75 1.52 -0.51 -13.66
CA ASN A 75 0.49 -0.26 -12.64
C ASN A 75 0.86 -0.62 -11.21
N SER A 76 2.07 -1.12 -10.95
CA SER A 76 2.54 -1.27 -9.56
C SER A 76 2.56 0.07 -8.84
N ILE A 77 2.15 0.07 -7.58
CA ILE A 77 2.38 1.21 -6.68
C ILE A 77 3.75 1.00 -6.07
N ILE A 78 4.62 1.99 -6.20
CA ILE A 78 6.03 1.87 -5.86
C ILE A 78 6.47 3.00 -4.93
N ILE A 79 7.54 2.74 -4.17
CA ILE A 79 8.38 3.78 -3.63
C ILE A 79 9.42 4.10 -4.70
N ALA A 80 9.37 5.32 -5.23
CA ALA A 80 10.30 5.81 -6.22
C ALA A 80 11.28 6.79 -5.58
N LEU A 81 12.56 6.60 -5.84
CA LEU A 81 13.58 7.60 -5.55
C LEU A 81 13.84 8.35 -6.85
N LEU A 82 13.46 9.61 -6.90
CA LEU A 82 13.64 10.47 -8.04
C LEU A 82 14.58 11.60 -7.64
N ASP A 83 15.77 11.62 -8.23
CA ASP A 83 16.82 12.57 -7.90
C ASP A 83 17.08 12.64 -6.38
N GLY A 84 17.10 11.47 -5.74
CA GLY A 84 17.35 11.33 -4.30
C GLY A 84 16.15 11.58 -3.40
N LYS A 85 14.98 11.90 -3.94
CA LYS A 85 13.76 12.16 -3.17
C LYS A 85 12.80 11.02 -3.29
N ALA A 86 12.29 10.52 -2.16
CA ALA A 86 11.34 9.41 -2.12
C ALA A 86 9.89 9.90 -2.29
N THR A 87 9.14 9.17 -3.09
CA THR A 87 7.71 9.42 -3.27
C THR A 87 6.97 8.12 -3.58
N VAL A 88 5.66 8.10 -3.30
CA VAL A 88 4.77 6.99 -3.66
C VAL A 88 4.03 7.36 -4.93
N LYS A 89 4.11 6.52 -5.95
CA LYS A 89 3.46 6.77 -7.22
C LYS A 89 3.07 5.44 -7.87
N ARG A 90 2.18 5.50 -8.85
CA ARG A 90 1.89 4.37 -9.72
C ARG A 90 2.86 4.36 -10.89
N LEU A 91 3.51 3.24 -11.11
CA LEU A 91 4.46 3.08 -12.22
C LEU A 91 3.70 2.84 -13.52
N GLN A 92 4.01 3.63 -14.55
CA GLN A 92 3.56 3.37 -15.91
C GLN A 92 4.75 2.94 -16.77
N LEU A 93 4.64 1.73 -17.32
CA LEU A 93 5.61 1.20 -18.27
C LEU A 93 4.87 0.99 -19.60
N ARG A 94 5.20 1.80 -20.61
CA ARG A 94 4.58 1.71 -21.93
C ARG A 94 5.67 1.77 -22.99
N ALA A 95 5.82 0.67 -23.75
CA ALA A 95 6.82 0.58 -24.81
C ALA A 95 8.20 1.02 -24.31
N ARG A 96 8.66 2.21 -24.70
CA ARG A 96 9.98 2.75 -24.33
C ARG A 96 9.90 3.89 -23.32
N THR A 97 8.72 4.11 -22.72
CA THR A 97 8.52 5.23 -21.81
C THR A 97 8.22 4.74 -20.40
N ILE A 98 8.79 5.46 -19.42
CA ILE A 98 8.53 5.26 -18.02
C ILE A 98 7.92 6.55 -17.48
N ALA A 99 6.82 6.42 -16.73
CA ALA A 99 6.21 7.57 -16.07
C ALA A 99 5.77 7.20 -14.66
N LEU A 100 5.73 8.18 -13.80
CA LEU A 100 5.20 8.08 -12.44
C LEU A 100 3.88 8.83 -12.38
N LYS A 101 2.81 8.10 -12.06
CA LYS A 101 1.46 8.65 -12.03
C LYS A 101 0.96 8.79 -10.60
N ALA A 102 0.53 9.99 -10.24
CA ALA A 102 -0.27 10.20 -9.04
C ALA A 102 -1.72 9.75 -9.32
N GLU A 103 -2.40 9.29 -8.28
CA GLU A 103 -3.84 9.00 -8.32
C GLU A 103 -4.62 10.15 -7.72
N HIS A 104 -4.48 11.33 -8.37
CA HIS A 104 -5.11 12.56 -7.96
C HIS A 104 -5.07 13.53 -9.15
N PRO A 105 -6.19 14.19 -9.50
CA PRO A 105 -6.27 15.04 -10.70
C PRO A 105 -5.38 16.28 -10.65
N ASP A 106 -5.01 16.75 -9.44
CA ASP A 106 -4.22 17.98 -9.30
C ASP A 106 -2.70 17.74 -9.40
N TYR A 107 -2.27 16.48 -9.53
CA TYR A 107 -0.84 16.16 -9.65
C TYR A 107 -0.52 15.70 -11.07
N PRO A 108 0.46 16.34 -11.71
CA PRO A 108 0.81 16.00 -13.09
C PRO A 108 1.53 14.66 -13.20
N LEU A 109 1.40 14.02 -14.35
CA LEU A 109 2.18 12.86 -14.71
C LEU A 109 3.66 13.24 -14.81
N ILE A 110 4.55 12.47 -14.19
CA ILE A 110 5.97 12.69 -14.26
C ILE A 110 6.56 11.71 -15.28
N LYS A 111 6.87 12.20 -16.47
CA LYS A 111 7.56 11.42 -17.49
C LYS A 111 9.05 11.39 -17.18
N ILE A 112 9.62 10.18 -17.10
CA ILE A 112 11.03 10.01 -16.78
C ILE A 112 11.85 10.28 -18.02
N THR A 113 12.82 11.16 -17.89
CA THR A 113 13.77 11.51 -18.94
C THR A 113 15.15 10.95 -18.62
N PRO A 114 16.07 10.84 -19.62
CA PRO A 114 17.44 10.34 -19.36
C PRO A 114 18.24 11.20 -18.36
N ARG A 115 17.82 12.45 -18.12
CA ARG A 115 18.47 13.33 -17.15
C ARG A 115 18.04 13.08 -15.72
N MET A 116 16.93 12.38 -15.52
CA MET A 116 16.40 12.06 -14.21
C MET A 116 16.99 10.76 -13.71
N ALA A 117 17.43 10.75 -12.44
CA ALA A 117 17.89 9.53 -11.77
C ALA A 117 16.70 8.90 -11.06
N LEU A 118 16.12 7.85 -11.65
CA LEU A 118 15.03 7.09 -11.06
C LEU A 118 15.56 5.76 -10.51
N GLN A 119 15.25 5.50 -9.25
CA GLN A 119 15.40 4.17 -8.64
C GLN A 119 14.05 3.71 -8.11
N ILE A 120 13.63 2.52 -8.50
CA ILE A 120 12.46 1.88 -7.89
C ILE A 120 12.96 1.18 -6.63
N TRP A 121 12.59 1.73 -5.49
CA TRP A 121 13.11 1.25 -4.20
C TRP A 121 12.38 -0.01 -3.72
N GLY A 122 11.08 -0.09 -3.97
CA GLY A 122 10.26 -1.22 -3.58
C GLY A 122 8.84 -1.12 -4.11
N VAL A 123 8.09 -2.20 -3.97
CA VAL A 123 6.71 -2.30 -4.44
C VAL A 123 5.78 -2.32 -3.23
N ALA A 124 4.79 -1.43 -3.21
CA ALA A 124 3.76 -1.41 -2.18
C ALA A 124 2.82 -2.59 -2.38
N THR A 125 2.57 -3.33 -1.31
CA THR A 125 1.73 -4.53 -1.33
C THR A 125 0.39 -4.32 -0.65
N TYR A 126 0.37 -3.55 0.42
CA TYR A 126 -0.83 -3.27 1.22
C TYR A 126 -0.75 -1.88 1.81
N VAL A 127 -1.91 -1.34 2.10
CA VAL A 127 -2.04 -0.12 2.91
C VAL A 127 -2.93 -0.42 4.11
N VAL A 128 -2.52 0.07 5.27
CA VAL A 128 -3.34 0.02 6.49
C VAL A 128 -3.91 1.42 6.70
N HIS A 129 -5.20 1.54 6.50
CA HIS A 129 -5.93 2.79 6.63
C HIS A 129 -6.89 2.69 7.82
N PRO A 130 -6.67 3.47 8.90
CA PRO A 130 -7.55 3.43 10.05
C PRO A 130 -8.89 4.11 9.72
N LEU A 131 -9.97 3.51 10.19
CA LEU A 131 -11.32 4.05 10.03
C LEU A 131 -11.78 4.85 11.25
N THR A 132 -10.99 4.82 12.32
CA THR A 132 -11.25 5.58 13.55
C THR A 132 -10.30 6.77 13.65
N SER A 133 -10.66 7.79 14.40
CA SER A 133 -9.86 9.00 14.58
C SER A 133 -8.79 8.90 15.66
N ALA A 134 -8.65 7.75 16.32
CA ALA A 134 -7.63 7.57 17.36
C ALA A 134 -6.21 7.67 16.77
N PRO A 135 -5.25 8.24 17.51
CA PRO A 135 -3.85 8.28 17.07
C PRO A 135 -3.31 6.88 16.83
N GLN A 136 -2.55 6.72 15.75
CA GLN A 136 -1.98 5.43 15.38
C GLN A 136 -0.55 5.28 15.89
N PRO A 137 -0.12 4.05 16.27
CA PRO A 137 1.21 3.84 16.85
C PRO A 137 2.35 4.11 15.85
N TRP A 138 2.06 4.13 14.55
CA TRP A 138 3.06 4.44 13.53
C TRP A 138 3.09 5.92 13.14
N SER A 139 2.29 6.76 13.78
CA SER A 139 2.28 8.19 13.49
C SER A 139 3.60 8.82 13.92
N LEU A 140 4.34 9.40 12.98
CA LEU A 140 5.64 10.01 13.21
C LEU A 140 5.54 11.52 13.44
N HIS A 141 4.40 12.01 13.88
CA HIS A 141 4.25 13.42 14.19
C HIS A 141 4.98 13.78 15.50
N PRO A 142 5.77 14.85 15.48
CA PRO A 142 6.37 15.35 16.71
C PRO A 142 5.31 15.84 17.69
#